data_019d3c350a6746fc09d31bbc026bcb0f
#
_entry.id   019d3c350a6746fc09d31bbc026bcb0f
#
_cell.length_a   1.000
_cell.length_b   1.000
_cell.length_c   1.000
_cell.angle_alpha   90.00
_cell.angle_beta   90.00
_cell.angle_gamma   90.00
#
_symmetry.space_group_name_H-M   'P 1'
#
loop_
_entity.id
_entity.type
_entity.pdbx_description
1 polymer ?
#
loop_
_entity_poly.entity_id
_entity_poly.type
_entity_poly.pdbx_seq_one_letter_code
_entity_poly.pdbx_strand_id
1 'polypeptide(L)'
;MRVQTAHRVPFRVFGRTASGNCHKVRLALDLLGLPYRWHEVDVLAGESRTDTFLAINPVGQVPVLQIDDHTWLPESNAILCYLTDGTALWPGDRLARAQALRWMFFEQYSHEPAIAVARFIRAFQRNPD
;
A
#
# COMPACT_ATOMS: atom_id res chain seq x y z
N MET A 1 -19.90 -8.80 17.23
CA MET A 1 -19.12 -9.52 16.23
C MET A 1 -19.74 -9.26 14.86
N ARG A 2 -19.26 -8.24 14.15
CA ARG A 2 -19.71 -8.02 12.75
C ARG A 2 -18.94 -8.99 11.88
N VAL A 3 -19.62 -9.99 11.37
CA VAL A 3 -19.14 -10.84 10.30
C VAL A 3 -18.86 -9.91 9.11
N GLN A 4 -17.59 -9.76 8.75
CA GLN A 4 -17.24 -9.13 7.48
C GLN A 4 -17.94 -9.93 6.40
N THR A 5 -18.93 -9.31 5.77
CA THR A 5 -19.54 -9.82 4.54
C THR A 5 -18.39 -10.08 3.57
N ALA A 6 -18.21 -11.33 3.21
CA ALA A 6 -17.19 -11.74 2.26
C ALA A 6 -17.23 -10.78 1.05
N HIS A 7 -16.16 -10.05 0.83
CA HIS A 7 -16.02 -9.16 -0.30
C HIS A 7 -16.12 -10.03 -1.56
N ARG A 8 -17.26 -9.99 -2.24
CA ARG A 8 -17.57 -10.88 -3.36
C ARG A 8 -16.70 -10.64 -4.60
N VAL A 9 -16.11 -9.46 -4.69
CA VAL A 9 -15.23 -9.06 -5.80
C VAL A 9 -13.80 -8.93 -5.23
N PRO A 10 -12.80 -9.58 -5.83
CA PRO A 10 -11.42 -9.45 -5.35
C PRO A 10 -10.96 -8.00 -5.47
N PHE A 11 -10.22 -7.53 -4.47
CA PHE A 11 -9.52 -6.25 -4.54
C PHE A 11 -8.58 -6.23 -5.75
N ARG A 12 -8.33 -5.04 -6.29
CA ARG A 12 -7.27 -4.85 -7.27
C ARG A 12 -6.20 -3.95 -6.65
N VAL A 13 -4.94 -4.39 -6.71
CA VAL A 13 -3.80 -3.64 -6.19
C VAL A 13 -2.92 -3.25 -7.36
N PHE A 14 -2.70 -1.96 -7.51
CA PHE A 14 -1.77 -1.40 -8.49
C PHE A 14 -0.47 -1.10 -7.75
N GLY A 15 0.58 -1.79 -8.10
CA GLY A 15 1.83 -1.69 -7.37
C GLY A 15 3.03 -2.21 -8.15
N ARG A 16 4.19 -2.07 -7.54
CA ARG A 16 5.43 -2.61 -8.03
C ARG A 16 5.92 -3.70 -7.09
N THR A 17 6.19 -4.90 -7.62
CA THR A 17 6.61 -6.06 -6.82
C THR A 17 7.88 -5.77 -6.00
N ALA A 18 8.82 -4.99 -6.53
CA ALA A 18 10.05 -4.63 -5.84
C ALA A 18 9.91 -3.51 -4.79
N SER A 19 8.73 -2.91 -4.64
CA SER A 19 8.49 -1.83 -3.68
C SER A 19 8.15 -2.37 -2.29
N GLY A 20 8.85 -1.89 -1.26
CA GLY A 20 8.55 -2.22 0.14
C GLY A 20 7.15 -1.76 0.57
N ASN A 21 6.73 -0.57 0.14
CA ASN A 21 5.39 -0.06 0.42
C ASN A 21 4.29 -0.92 -0.22
N CYS A 22 4.52 -1.43 -1.43
CA CYS A 22 3.61 -2.35 -2.08
C CYS A 22 3.61 -3.73 -1.42
N HIS A 23 4.79 -4.20 -0.98
CA HIS A 23 4.93 -5.49 -0.31
C HIS A 23 4.12 -5.56 0.98
N LYS A 24 4.13 -4.52 1.83
CA LYS A 24 3.36 -4.54 3.07
C LYS A 24 1.85 -4.64 2.84
N VAL A 25 1.33 -4.08 1.75
CA VAL A 25 -0.09 -4.23 1.36
C VAL A 25 -0.39 -5.67 0.95
N ARG A 26 0.47 -6.29 0.12
CA ARG A 26 0.32 -7.71 -0.24
C ARG A 26 0.35 -8.60 1.00
N LEU A 27 1.31 -8.37 1.89
CA LEU A 27 1.44 -9.14 3.12
C LEU A 27 0.16 -9.07 3.98
N ALA A 28 -0.44 -7.88 4.11
CA ALA A 28 -1.69 -7.73 4.86
C ALA A 28 -2.85 -8.50 4.20
N LEU A 29 -2.98 -8.42 2.88
CA LEU A 29 -4.01 -9.16 2.13
C LEU A 29 -3.83 -10.67 2.29
N ASP A 30 -2.61 -11.16 2.19
CA ASP A 30 -2.28 -12.59 2.34
C ASP A 30 -2.56 -13.09 3.76
N LEU A 31 -2.15 -12.33 4.79
CA LEU A 31 -2.39 -12.66 6.20
C LEU A 31 -3.89 -12.67 6.56
N LEU A 32 -4.67 -11.81 5.93
CA LEU A 32 -6.12 -11.73 6.13
C LEU A 32 -6.89 -12.74 5.26
N GLY A 33 -6.23 -13.44 4.34
CA GLY A 33 -6.88 -14.34 3.39
C GLY A 33 -7.84 -13.63 2.43
N LEU A 34 -7.60 -12.34 2.16
CA LEU A 34 -8.46 -11.55 1.27
C LEU A 34 -8.05 -11.76 -0.19
N PRO A 35 -8.99 -12.12 -1.08
CA PRO A 35 -8.68 -12.31 -2.48
C PRO A 35 -8.37 -10.97 -3.16
N TYR A 36 -7.33 -10.94 -3.98
CA TYR A 36 -6.96 -9.76 -4.74
C TYR A 36 -6.36 -10.13 -6.11
N ARG A 37 -6.37 -9.15 -7.02
CA ARG A 37 -5.64 -9.19 -8.29
C ARG A 37 -4.53 -8.14 -8.24
N TRP A 38 -3.33 -8.56 -8.59
CA TRP A 38 -2.16 -7.69 -8.67
C TRP A 38 -2.01 -7.14 -10.10
N HIS A 39 -1.85 -5.83 -10.20
CA HIS A 39 -1.51 -5.13 -11.42
C HIS A 39 -0.13 -4.50 -11.25
N GLU A 40 0.85 -5.05 -11.93
CA GLU A 40 2.21 -4.49 -11.92
C GLU A 40 2.22 -3.14 -12.63
N VAL A 41 2.85 -2.15 -11.99
CA VAL A 41 3.05 -0.81 -12.53
C VAL A 41 4.55 -0.58 -12.71
N ASP A 42 5.00 -0.42 -13.95
CA ASP A 42 6.40 -0.11 -14.23
C ASP A 42 6.68 1.38 -13.99
N VAL A 43 7.02 1.67 -12.74
CA VAL A 43 7.35 3.03 -12.29
C VAL A 43 8.58 3.57 -13.01
N LEU A 44 9.53 2.71 -13.36
CA LEU A 44 10.77 3.11 -14.05
C LEU A 44 10.51 3.46 -15.52
N ALA A 45 9.55 2.80 -16.16
CA ALA A 45 9.09 3.13 -17.51
C ALA A 45 8.12 4.32 -17.53
N GLY A 46 7.75 4.89 -16.37
CA GLY A 46 6.86 6.03 -16.27
C GLY A 46 5.37 5.70 -16.28
N GLU A 47 4.98 4.43 -16.12
CA GLU A 47 3.56 4.04 -16.13
C GLU A 47 2.74 4.75 -15.04
N SER A 48 3.34 5.05 -13.88
CA SER A 48 2.68 5.81 -12.81
C SER A 48 2.50 7.30 -13.12
N ARG A 49 3.01 7.77 -14.25
CA ARG A 49 2.92 9.18 -14.72
C ARG A 49 2.04 9.33 -15.95
N THR A 50 1.44 8.26 -16.43
CA THR A 50 0.46 8.32 -17.52
C THR A 50 -0.83 9.00 -17.06
N ASP A 51 -1.55 9.62 -17.99
CA ASP A 51 -2.83 10.29 -17.70
C ASP A 51 -3.83 9.30 -17.08
N THR A 52 -3.84 8.06 -17.56
CA THR A 52 -4.68 6.99 -17.02
C THR A 52 -4.37 6.70 -15.55
N PHE A 53 -3.09 6.60 -15.19
CA PHE A 53 -2.73 6.34 -13.79
C PHE A 53 -2.94 7.57 -12.91
N LEU A 54 -2.63 8.77 -13.41
CA LEU A 54 -2.83 10.03 -12.67
C LEU A 54 -4.31 10.32 -12.42
N ALA A 55 -5.22 9.82 -13.24
CA ALA A 55 -6.66 9.86 -12.98
C ALA A 55 -7.06 8.98 -11.77
N ILE A 56 -6.30 7.92 -11.48
CA ILE A 56 -6.49 7.04 -10.32
C ILE A 56 -5.83 7.63 -9.07
N ASN A 57 -4.59 8.08 -9.22
CA ASN A 57 -3.80 8.70 -8.16
C ASN A 57 -3.01 9.90 -8.70
N PRO A 58 -3.47 11.13 -8.46
CA PRO A 58 -2.79 12.34 -8.97
C PRO A 58 -1.35 12.51 -8.50
N VAL A 59 -0.97 11.89 -7.38
CA VAL A 59 0.41 11.90 -6.88
C VAL A 59 1.34 11.02 -7.71
N GLY A 60 0.79 10.06 -8.46
CA GLY A 60 1.56 9.19 -9.36
C GLY A 60 2.47 8.20 -8.62
N GLN A 61 2.04 7.72 -7.45
CA GLN A 61 2.77 6.77 -6.62
C GLN A 61 1.99 5.46 -6.45
N VAL A 62 2.70 4.40 -6.16
CA VAL A 62 2.18 3.08 -5.82
C VAL A 62 2.53 2.74 -4.36
N PRO A 63 1.72 1.91 -3.65
CA PRO A 63 0.54 1.19 -4.12
C PRO A 63 -0.73 2.03 -4.18
N VAL A 64 -1.71 1.56 -4.96
CA VAL A 64 -3.09 2.02 -4.92
C VAL A 64 -4.00 0.80 -4.80
N LEU A 65 -4.95 0.83 -3.87
CA LEU A 65 -5.99 -0.18 -3.73
C LEU A 65 -7.26 0.27 -4.44
N GLN A 66 -7.75 -0.52 -5.38
CA GLN A 66 -9.09 -0.36 -5.91
C GLN A 66 -10.07 -1.19 -5.08
N ILE A 67 -10.98 -0.51 -4.40
CA ILE A 67 -11.99 -1.13 -3.52
C ILE A 67 -13.20 -1.60 -4.33
N ASP A 68 -13.66 -0.75 -5.23
CA ASP A 68 -14.75 -1.02 -6.17
C ASP A 68 -14.50 -0.28 -7.50
N ASP A 69 -15.45 -0.29 -8.41
CA ASP A 69 -15.27 0.29 -9.75
C ASP A 69 -15.02 1.81 -9.75
N HIS A 70 -15.31 2.50 -8.64
CA HIS A 70 -15.24 3.96 -8.53
C HIS A 70 -14.38 4.45 -7.37
N THR A 71 -13.89 3.54 -6.51
CA THR A 71 -13.20 3.90 -5.28
C THR A 71 -11.75 3.42 -5.30
N TRP A 72 -10.85 4.37 -5.24
CA TRP A 72 -9.41 4.17 -5.24
C TRP A 72 -8.81 4.73 -3.95
N LEU A 73 -7.99 3.94 -3.28
CA LEU A 73 -7.32 4.33 -2.05
C LEU A 73 -5.81 4.27 -2.26
N PRO A 74 -5.13 5.41 -2.39
CA PRO A 74 -3.68 5.50 -2.34
C PRO A 74 -3.17 5.52 -0.89
N GLU A 75 -1.85 5.56 -0.71
CA GLU A 75 -1.13 5.54 0.57
C GLU A 75 -1.13 4.16 1.25
N SER A 76 0.04 3.52 1.25
CA SER A 76 0.18 2.16 1.77
C SER A 76 -0.30 2.00 3.21
N ASN A 77 -0.04 2.97 4.09
CA ASN A 77 -0.49 2.91 5.48
C ASN A 77 -2.00 3.15 5.64
N ALA A 78 -2.59 3.99 4.79
CA ALA A 78 -4.05 4.13 4.75
C ALA A 78 -4.72 2.83 4.26
N ILE A 79 -4.13 2.17 3.27
CA ILE A 79 -4.58 0.86 2.78
C ILE A 79 -4.50 -0.18 3.91
N LEU A 80 -3.40 -0.21 4.66
CA LEU A 80 -3.27 -1.11 5.82
C LEU A 80 -4.38 -0.86 6.84
N CYS A 81 -4.62 0.39 7.24
CA CYS A 81 -5.69 0.74 8.17
C CYS A 81 -7.06 0.25 7.65
N TYR A 82 -7.34 0.48 6.37
CA TYR A 82 -8.60 0.06 5.76
C TYR A 82 -8.78 -1.46 5.76
N LEU A 83 -7.75 -2.20 5.36
CA LEU A 83 -7.82 -3.67 5.26
C LEU A 83 -7.89 -4.35 6.63
N THR A 84 -7.22 -3.79 7.63
CA THR A 84 -7.07 -4.42 8.96
C THR A 84 -8.14 -3.98 9.96
N ASP A 85 -8.94 -2.95 9.67
CA ASP A 85 -9.98 -2.48 10.57
C ASP A 85 -10.99 -3.59 10.90
N GLY A 86 -11.26 -3.76 12.19
CA GLY A 86 -12.14 -4.83 12.67
C GLY A 86 -11.55 -6.23 12.62
N THR A 87 -10.27 -6.39 12.29
CA THR A 87 -9.58 -7.70 12.27
C THR A 87 -8.62 -7.86 13.46
N ALA A 88 -8.05 -9.05 13.61
CA ALA A 88 -7.02 -9.32 14.63
C ALA A 88 -5.69 -8.59 14.39
N LEU A 89 -5.46 -8.07 13.19
CA LEU A 89 -4.26 -7.31 12.86
C LEU A 89 -4.34 -5.82 13.26
N TRP A 90 -5.53 -5.35 13.65
CA TRP A 90 -5.72 -3.97 14.09
C TRP A 90 -6.10 -3.91 15.57
N PRO A 91 -5.40 -3.12 16.40
CA PRO A 91 -5.71 -3.04 17.83
C PRO A 91 -7.12 -2.55 18.11
N GLY A 92 -7.80 -3.17 19.06
CA GLY A 92 -9.14 -2.77 19.51
C GLY A 92 -9.12 -1.57 20.45
N ASP A 93 -8.06 -1.44 21.25
CA ASP A 93 -7.90 -0.37 22.23
C ASP A 93 -7.43 0.94 21.61
N ARG A 94 -7.95 2.06 22.12
CA ARG A 94 -7.64 3.40 21.63
C ARG A 94 -6.15 3.75 21.71
N LEU A 95 -5.49 3.44 22.83
CA LEU A 95 -4.08 3.72 23.01
C LEU A 95 -3.22 2.84 22.11
N ALA A 96 -3.53 1.56 22.03
CA ALA A 96 -2.82 0.63 21.16
C ALA A 96 -2.93 1.02 19.68
N ARG A 97 -4.10 1.52 19.23
CA ARG A 97 -4.27 2.11 17.89
C ARG A 97 -3.36 3.32 17.66
N ALA A 98 -3.31 4.22 18.63
CA ALA A 98 -2.44 5.41 18.55
C ALA A 98 -0.96 5.00 18.48
N GLN A 99 -0.55 3.98 19.23
CA GLN A 99 0.81 3.43 19.19
C GLN A 99 1.12 2.77 17.83
N ALA A 100 0.17 2.01 17.26
CA ALA A 100 0.34 1.44 15.92
C ALA A 100 0.53 2.55 14.87
N LEU A 101 -0.34 3.56 14.87
CA LEU A 101 -0.24 4.72 13.98
C LEU A 101 1.09 5.48 14.17
N ARG A 102 1.54 5.65 15.41
CA ARG A 102 2.84 6.29 15.69
C ARG A 102 3.98 5.57 14.97
N TRP A 103 4.01 4.23 15.01
CA TRP A 103 5.03 3.45 14.32
C TRP A 103 4.87 3.47 12.80
N MET A 104 3.65 3.51 12.29
CA MET A 104 3.38 3.65 10.86
C MET A 104 3.84 5.03 10.34
N PHE A 105 3.62 6.11 11.10
CA PHE A 105 4.15 7.43 10.76
C PHE A 105 5.67 7.48 10.83
N PHE A 106 6.26 6.88 11.87
CA PHE A 106 7.72 6.79 11.97
C PHE A 106 8.32 6.03 10.78
N GLU A 107 7.71 4.91 10.39
CA GLU A 107 8.16 4.11 9.25
C GLU A 107 8.16 4.96 7.97
N GLN A 108 7.08 5.65 7.66
CA GLN A 108 6.97 6.44 6.43
C GLN A 108 7.79 7.74 6.45
N TYR A 109 7.94 8.37 7.60
CA TYR A 109 8.62 9.67 7.69
C TYR A 109 10.12 9.55 7.96
N SER A 110 10.56 8.58 8.75
CA SER A 110 11.93 8.47 9.22
C SER A 110 12.69 7.25 8.69
N HIS A 111 12.04 6.11 8.56
CA HIS A 111 12.67 4.86 8.13
C HIS A 111 12.66 4.71 6.60
N GLU A 112 11.51 4.84 5.98
CA GLU A 112 11.35 4.66 4.53
C GLU A 112 12.25 5.61 3.72
N PRO A 113 12.31 6.94 3.99
CA PRO A 113 13.19 7.84 3.24
C PRO A 113 14.67 7.47 3.35
N ALA A 114 15.11 6.97 4.50
CA ALA A 114 16.51 6.58 4.69
C ALA A 114 16.87 5.23 4.05
N ILE A 115 15.96 4.27 4.03
CA ILE A 115 16.23 2.90 3.59
C ILE A 115 15.69 2.64 2.19
N ALA A 116 14.40 2.86 1.97
CA ALA A 116 13.77 2.52 0.70
C ALA A 116 14.16 3.47 -0.43
N VAL A 117 14.28 4.76 -0.16
CA VAL A 117 14.75 5.74 -1.14
C VAL A 117 16.22 5.49 -1.49
N ALA A 118 17.09 5.26 -0.50
CA ALA A 118 18.49 4.93 -0.75
C ALA A 118 18.63 3.64 -1.57
N ARG A 119 17.84 2.61 -1.24
CA ARG A 119 17.79 1.37 -2.02
C ARG A 119 17.33 1.63 -3.46
N PHE A 120 16.28 2.43 -3.64
CA PHE A 120 15.75 2.77 -4.96
C PHE A 120 16.80 3.46 -5.83
N ILE A 121 17.50 4.46 -5.29
CA ILE A 121 18.57 5.17 -5.99
C ILE A 121 19.68 4.21 -6.39
N ARG A 122 20.18 3.40 -5.46
CA ARG A 122 21.31 2.50 -5.71
C ARG A 122 20.96 1.33 -6.63
N ALA A 123 19.80 0.70 -6.42
CA ALA A 123 19.45 -0.53 -7.13
C ALA A 123 18.82 -0.26 -8.51
N PHE A 124 18.11 0.84 -8.67
CA PHE A 124 17.27 1.06 -9.85
C PHE A 124 17.66 2.29 -10.67
N GLN A 125 18.10 3.37 -10.05
CA GLN A 125 18.55 4.55 -10.78
C GLN A 125 20.03 4.48 -11.20
N ARG A 126 20.78 3.49 -10.68
CA ARG A 126 22.21 3.32 -10.96
C ARG A 126 23.03 4.60 -10.83
N ASN A 127 22.72 5.44 -9.86
CA ASN A 127 23.52 6.58 -9.53
C ASN A 127 24.69 6.11 -8.65
N PRO A 128 25.94 6.15 -9.14
CA PRO A 128 27.09 5.61 -8.41
C PRO A 128 27.57 6.47 -7.24
N ASP A 129 27.06 7.71 -7.08
CA ASP A 129 27.50 8.69 -6.06
C ASP A 129 26.40 9.14 -5.12
#